data_21f7ddac18bfe173261a26f23cc8b07e
#
_entry.id   21f7ddac18bfe173261a26f23cc8b07e
#
_cell.length_a   1.000
_cell.length_b   1.000
_cell.length_c   1.000
_cell.angle_alpha   90.00
_cell.angle_beta   90.00
_cell.angle_gamma   90.00
#
_symmetry.space_group_name_H-M   'P 1'
#
loop_
_entity.id
_entity.type
_entity.pdbx_description
1 polymer ?
#
loop_
_entity_poly.entity_id
_entity_poly.type
_entity_poly.pdbx_seq_one_letter_code
_entity_poly.pdbx_strand_id
1 'polypeptide(L)'
;MTQTIQRSVLFALLLAMPALIGATPAPANSSPVPATTQAPPGEAVAPPVVVVPFIEPFDLDASRRMAVKVMVGGKGPFSFLVDTGAERTVIARELAERLGLVEGAKLRLATIGGSTMVPSYRVAALQMQQLHLAAVEAPAFFGRHIGAAGLIGVDMLEERRVLINFRKESMQVLETRRSAPSLIKDDDAIVVTARNSAGRLILSDARLNGKRIDVIVDTGAQTSVGNMALKRLVASKRANRFPFTATILDAVTGEAVPATRTAIKRIVINGMDVNDLPISFADSHAFRALGLNDRPALLLGMDSLSLFDRVEIDFPNKRVVFDLPDGARRESGQRFAANGAATGG
;
A
#
# COMPACT_ATOMS: atom_id res chain seq x y z
N MET A 1 -10.80 18.80 -32.18
CA MET A 1 -10.78 18.88 -30.73
C MET A 1 -9.82 17.79 -30.22
N THR A 2 -8.60 18.14 -29.94
CA THR A 2 -7.58 17.20 -29.45
C THR A 2 -7.86 16.99 -27.96
N GLN A 3 -8.45 15.86 -27.59
CA GLN A 3 -8.60 15.51 -26.18
C GLN A 3 -7.20 15.27 -25.61
N THR A 4 -6.79 16.10 -24.67
CA THR A 4 -5.58 15.88 -23.88
C THR A 4 -5.78 14.61 -23.03
N ILE A 5 -5.05 13.55 -23.37
CA ILE A 5 -5.10 12.30 -22.60
C ILE A 5 -4.37 12.57 -21.28
N GLN A 6 -5.10 12.54 -20.17
CA GLN A 6 -4.51 12.68 -18.84
C GLN A 6 -3.76 11.40 -18.48
N ARG A 7 -2.49 11.51 -18.13
CA ARG A 7 -1.65 10.41 -17.63
C ARG A 7 -1.63 10.41 -16.12
N SER A 8 -1.74 9.25 -15.52
CA SER A 8 -1.62 9.06 -14.06
C SER A 8 -0.57 8.01 -13.78
N VAL A 9 0.35 8.31 -12.88
CA VAL A 9 1.38 7.35 -12.45
C VAL A 9 0.76 6.38 -11.45
N LEU A 10 0.96 5.10 -11.67
CA LEU A 10 0.44 4.03 -10.85
C LEU A 10 1.55 3.03 -10.53
N PHE A 11 1.88 2.93 -9.24
CA PHE A 11 2.69 1.84 -8.70
C PHE A 11 1.74 0.76 -8.24
N ALA A 12 1.40 -0.14 -9.10
CA ALA A 12 0.56 -1.25 -8.73
C ALA A 12 1.41 -2.45 -8.38
N LEU A 13 1.14 -2.97 -7.22
CA LEU A 13 1.22 -4.36 -6.84
C LEU A 13 2.46 -5.12 -7.40
N LEU A 14 3.58 -4.99 -6.72
CA LEU A 14 4.78 -5.80 -6.94
C LEU A 14 4.62 -7.13 -6.21
N LEU A 15 4.23 -8.18 -6.91
CA LEU A 15 4.14 -9.55 -6.39
C LEU A 15 5.37 -10.36 -6.80
N ALA A 16 6.10 -10.90 -5.83
CA ALA A 16 7.09 -11.92 -6.09
C ALA A 16 6.38 -13.25 -6.39
N MET A 17 6.63 -13.82 -7.56
CA MET A 17 6.18 -15.18 -7.86
C MET A 17 7.18 -16.19 -7.29
N PRO A 18 6.74 -17.24 -6.58
CA PRO A 18 7.64 -18.26 -6.10
C PRO A 18 8.34 -18.94 -7.29
N ALA A 19 9.66 -19.00 -7.26
CA ALA A 19 10.42 -19.87 -8.14
C ALA A 19 10.13 -21.31 -7.70
N LEU A 20 9.64 -22.16 -8.61
CA LEU A 20 9.56 -23.59 -8.41
C LEU A 20 10.99 -24.16 -8.31
N ILE A 21 11.53 -24.18 -7.09
CA ILE A 21 12.75 -24.94 -6.80
C ILE A 21 12.28 -26.28 -6.27
N GLY A 22 12.54 -27.33 -7.03
CA GLY A 22 12.31 -28.69 -6.61
C GLY A 22 13.10 -29.01 -5.34
N ALA A 23 12.39 -29.33 -4.27
CA ALA A 23 12.99 -29.75 -3.01
C ALA A 23 13.36 -31.22 -3.09
N THR A 24 14.65 -31.53 -2.99
CA THR A 24 15.15 -32.85 -2.62
C THR A 24 15.03 -33.02 -1.10
N PRO A 25 14.55 -34.16 -0.60
CA PRO A 25 14.43 -34.39 0.84
C PRO A 25 15.79 -34.73 1.45
N ALA A 26 16.15 -34.07 2.55
CA ALA A 26 17.29 -34.41 3.40
C ALA A 26 16.89 -35.50 4.44
N PRO A 27 17.83 -36.40 4.83
CA PRO A 27 17.52 -37.49 5.74
C PRO A 27 17.42 -37.06 7.20
N ALA A 28 16.50 -37.68 7.92
CA ALA A 28 16.34 -37.59 9.36
C ALA A 28 17.46 -38.33 10.09
N ASN A 29 18.03 -37.75 11.12
CA ASN A 29 18.53 -38.47 12.30
C ASN A 29 18.85 -37.47 13.45
N SER A 30 18.25 -37.64 14.59
CA SER A 30 18.82 -38.15 15.83
C SER A 30 18.07 -37.61 17.07
N SER A 31 17.87 -38.50 18.01
CA SER A 31 17.08 -38.44 19.23
C SER A 31 17.61 -37.43 20.28
N PRO A 32 16.75 -36.95 21.20
CA PRO A 32 17.13 -35.96 22.20
C PRO A 32 17.70 -36.57 23.49
N VAL A 33 18.67 -35.87 24.06
CA VAL A 33 19.21 -36.08 25.42
C VAL A 33 18.40 -35.23 26.40
N PRO A 34 18.00 -35.70 27.58
CA PRO A 34 17.23 -34.93 28.54
C PRO A 34 18.10 -33.90 29.26
N ALA A 35 17.70 -32.63 29.25
CA ALA A 35 18.33 -31.56 30.02
C ALA A 35 17.61 -31.36 31.34
N THR A 36 18.40 -31.30 32.39
CA THR A 36 18.04 -31.06 33.79
C THR A 36 17.55 -29.61 33.98
N THR A 37 16.37 -29.47 34.54
CA THR A 37 15.73 -28.18 34.86
C THR A 37 16.40 -27.55 36.08
N GLN A 38 17.07 -26.42 35.91
CA GLN A 38 17.34 -25.45 36.97
C GLN A 38 16.43 -24.25 36.78
N ALA A 39 15.70 -23.87 37.83
CA ALA A 39 14.87 -22.68 37.86
C ALA A 39 15.74 -21.40 37.85
N PRO A 40 15.43 -20.37 37.03
CA PRO A 40 16.18 -19.13 37.04
C PRO A 40 15.78 -18.23 38.22
N PRO A 41 16.72 -17.42 38.76
CA PRO A 41 16.45 -16.41 39.77
C PRO A 41 15.58 -15.28 39.16
N GLY A 42 14.74 -14.69 40.01
CA GLY A 42 13.72 -13.71 39.66
C GLY A 42 14.20 -12.61 38.69
N GLU A 43 13.50 -12.52 37.59
CA GLU A 43 13.69 -11.52 36.56
C GLU A 43 13.18 -10.17 37.08
N ALA A 44 14.09 -9.21 37.25
CA ALA A 44 13.73 -7.82 37.52
C ALA A 44 12.93 -7.29 36.33
N VAL A 45 11.65 -6.96 36.57
CA VAL A 45 10.77 -6.33 35.56
C VAL A 45 11.40 -5.00 35.15
N ALA A 46 11.95 -4.94 33.96
CA ALA A 46 12.44 -3.70 33.38
C ALA A 46 11.28 -2.69 33.28
N PRO A 47 11.52 -1.40 33.60
CA PRO A 47 10.48 -0.39 33.48
C PRO A 47 9.96 -0.34 32.04
N PRO A 48 8.64 -0.05 31.82
CA PRO A 48 8.07 0.01 30.51
C PRO A 48 8.83 1.05 29.67
N VAL A 49 9.41 0.60 28.55
CA VAL A 49 10.03 1.51 27.57
C VAL A 49 8.89 2.31 26.97
N VAL A 50 8.80 3.59 27.36
CA VAL A 50 7.88 4.54 26.71
C VAL A 50 8.46 4.83 25.34
N VAL A 51 7.99 4.12 24.33
CA VAL A 51 8.30 4.43 22.93
C VAL A 51 7.57 5.74 22.60
N VAL A 52 8.29 6.84 22.61
CA VAL A 52 7.75 8.12 22.13
C VAL A 52 7.55 7.95 20.62
N PRO A 53 6.30 8.07 20.12
CA PRO A 53 6.05 7.96 18.68
C PRO A 53 6.81 9.08 17.97
N PHE A 54 7.69 8.69 17.05
CA PHE A 54 8.39 9.66 16.24
C PHE A 54 7.52 10.05 15.04
N ILE A 55 7.26 11.36 14.89
CA ILE A 55 6.44 11.93 13.82
C ILE A 55 7.38 12.36 12.71
N GLU A 56 7.27 11.75 11.55
CA GLU A 56 7.99 12.18 10.36
C GLU A 56 7.10 13.06 9.47
N PRO A 57 7.52 14.30 9.17
CA PRO A 57 6.93 15.01 8.06
C PRO A 57 7.23 14.22 6.77
N PHE A 58 6.23 14.05 5.93
CA PHE A 58 6.42 13.51 4.60
C PHE A 58 6.18 14.60 3.56
N ASP A 59 6.95 14.54 2.48
CA ASP A 59 6.68 15.36 1.30
C ASP A 59 5.72 14.59 0.39
N LEU A 60 4.71 15.25 -0.15
CA LEU A 60 3.98 14.74 -1.30
C LEU A 60 4.84 14.97 -2.53
N ASP A 61 5.13 13.92 -3.28
CA ASP A 61 5.77 14.06 -4.60
C ASP A 61 4.82 14.78 -5.58
N ALA A 62 5.31 15.11 -6.77
CA ALA A 62 4.50 15.75 -7.82
C ALA A 62 3.22 14.95 -8.18
N SER A 63 3.17 13.67 -7.81
CA SER A 63 2.03 12.77 -7.96
C SER A 63 1.18 12.66 -6.70
N ARG A 64 1.42 13.48 -5.66
CA ARG A 64 0.73 13.47 -4.36
C ARG A 64 0.90 12.14 -3.58
N ARG A 65 2.00 11.42 -3.80
CA ARG A 65 2.36 10.21 -3.04
C ARG A 65 3.28 10.57 -1.88
N MET A 66 3.21 9.76 -0.81
CA MET A 66 4.02 9.99 0.39
C MET A 66 5.47 9.58 0.19
N ALA A 67 6.39 10.48 0.47
CA ALA A 67 7.82 10.25 0.44
C ALA A 67 8.44 10.48 1.82
N VAL A 68 9.32 9.56 2.22
CA VAL A 68 10.05 9.59 3.48
C VAL A 68 11.55 9.57 3.25
N LYS A 69 12.32 10.06 4.21
CA LYS A 69 13.78 10.07 4.15
C LYS A 69 14.36 8.75 4.67
N VAL A 70 15.18 8.10 3.85
CA VAL A 70 15.77 6.78 4.15
C VAL A 70 17.28 6.83 3.97
N MET A 71 18.01 6.29 4.92
CA MET A 71 19.44 6.01 4.79
C MET A 71 19.61 4.60 4.22
N VAL A 72 20.49 4.46 3.26
CA VAL A 72 20.82 3.19 2.59
C VAL A 72 22.28 2.87 2.86
N GLY A 73 22.55 1.84 3.67
CA GLY A 73 23.93 1.49 4.07
C GLY A 73 24.69 2.65 4.71
N GLY A 74 24.02 3.46 5.54
CA GLY A 74 24.58 4.64 6.19
C GLY A 74 24.77 5.86 5.30
N LYS A 75 24.39 5.80 4.02
CA LYS A 75 24.46 6.92 3.05
C LYS A 75 23.04 7.50 2.82
N GLY A 76 22.93 8.79 2.61
CA GLY A 76 21.66 9.48 2.36
C GLY A 76 21.59 10.82 3.12
N PRO A 77 20.37 11.33 3.44
CA PRO A 77 19.07 10.68 3.23
C PRO A 77 18.58 10.72 1.78
N PHE A 78 17.92 9.64 1.35
CA PHE A 78 17.27 9.54 0.05
C PHE A 78 15.75 9.54 0.22
N SER A 79 15.02 10.05 -0.77
CA SER A 79 13.56 10.07 -0.75
C SER A 79 13.00 8.74 -1.26
N PHE A 80 12.25 8.03 -0.41
CA PHE A 80 11.55 6.78 -0.75
C PHE A 80 10.05 6.98 -0.60
N LEU A 81 9.27 6.42 -1.52
CA LEU A 81 7.81 6.39 -1.36
C LEU A 81 7.40 5.27 -0.40
N VAL A 82 6.30 5.44 0.30
CA VAL A 82 5.68 4.38 1.11
C VAL A 82 4.56 3.75 0.30
N ASP A 83 4.67 2.44 0.06
CA ASP A 83 3.79 1.71 -0.84
C ASP A 83 3.21 0.47 -0.16
N THR A 84 1.97 0.57 0.33
CA THR A 84 1.24 -0.54 0.96
C THR A 84 0.66 -1.53 -0.05
N GLY A 85 0.71 -1.21 -1.34
CA GLY A 85 0.38 -2.09 -2.46
C GLY A 85 1.57 -2.93 -2.92
N ALA A 86 2.81 -2.55 -2.63
CA ALA A 86 4.01 -3.30 -2.98
C ALA A 86 4.35 -4.35 -1.91
N GLU A 87 4.52 -5.62 -2.33
CA GLU A 87 4.96 -6.71 -1.44
C GLU A 87 6.40 -6.53 -0.99
N ARG A 88 7.24 -5.92 -1.84
CA ARG A 88 8.68 -5.78 -1.64
C ARG A 88 9.12 -4.33 -1.70
N THR A 89 10.06 -4.01 -0.84
CA THR A 89 10.85 -2.78 -0.91
C THR A 89 11.69 -2.78 -2.19
N VAL A 90 11.72 -1.65 -2.87
CA VAL A 90 12.34 -1.44 -4.18
C VAL A 90 13.40 -0.36 -4.07
N ILE A 91 14.47 -0.49 -4.85
CA ILE A 91 15.49 0.55 -4.98
C ILE A 91 15.53 1.09 -6.42
N ALA A 92 15.80 2.39 -6.57
CA ALA A 92 16.10 2.94 -7.89
C ALA A 92 17.42 2.36 -8.39
N ARG A 93 17.43 1.89 -9.65
CA ARG A 93 18.59 1.27 -10.27
C ARG A 93 19.80 2.20 -10.22
N GLU A 94 19.60 3.47 -10.56
CA GLU A 94 20.63 4.49 -10.55
C GLU A 94 21.20 4.74 -9.14
N LEU A 95 20.38 4.60 -8.11
CA LEU A 95 20.85 4.69 -6.73
C LEU A 95 21.67 3.46 -6.35
N ALA A 96 21.21 2.26 -6.68
CA ALA A 96 21.92 1.01 -6.39
C ALA A 96 23.30 0.99 -7.03
N GLU A 97 23.40 1.37 -8.31
CA GLU A 97 24.65 1.48 -9.06
C GLU A 97 25.58 2.55 -8.46
N ARG A 98 25.06 3.74 -8.12
CA ARG A 98 25.83 4.83 -7.49
C ARG A 98 26.38 4.46 -6.12
N LEU A 99 25.66 3.66 -5.36
CA LEU A 99 26.08 3.18 -4.04
C LEU A 99 27.02 1.98 -4.12
N GLY A 100 27.20 1.36 -5.28
CA GLY A 100 28.01 0.17 -5.49
C GLY A 100 27.41 -1.06 -4.81
N LEU A 101 26.06 -1.18 -4.78
CA LEU A 101 25.40 -2.32 -4.16
C LEU A 101 25.65 -3.59 -4.97
N VAL A 102 25.75 -4.71 -4.27
CA VAL A 102 25.98 -6.02 -4.90
C VAL A 102 24.69 -6.46 -5.60
N GLU A 103 24.80 -6.79 -6.88
CA GLU A 103 23.71 -7.33 -7.67
C GLU A 103 23.32 -8.72 -7.14
N GLY A 104 22.02 -8.96 -7.01
CA GLY A 104 21.41 -10.22 -6.62
C GLY A 104 20.85 -11.00 -7.82
N ALA A 105 19.98 -11.95 -7.51
CA ALA A 105 19.27 -12.71 -8.54
C ALA A 105 18.26 -11.82 -9.28
N LYS A 106 17.96 -12.15 -10.56
CA LYS A 106 16.80 -11.54 -11.23
C LYS A 106 15.50 -12.07 -10.61
N LEU A 107 14.61 -11.16 -10.31
CA LEU A 107 13.31 -11.47 -9.71
C LEU A 107 12.19 -11.31 -10.73
N ARG A 108 11.24 -12.26 -10.71
CA ARG A 108 10.01 -12.13 -11.50
C ARG A 108 8.97 -11.39 -10.67
N LEU A 109 8.47 -10.29 -11.20
CA LEU A 109 7.48 -9.45 -10.53
C LEU A 109 6.23 -9.28 -11.39
N ALA A 110 5.08 -9.27 -10.74
CA ALA A 110 3.82 -8.87 -11.34
C ALA A 110 3.58 -7.39 -11.07
N THR A 111 3.28 -6.64 -12.11
CA THR A 111 2.93 -5.22 -12.06
C THR A 111 1.57 -4.99 -12.71
N ILE A 112 1.09 -3.75 -12.73
CA ILE A 112 -0.15 -3.43 -13.44
C ILE A 112 -0.02 -3.73 -14.95
N GLY A 113 1.15 -3.47 -15.54
CA GLY A 113 1.39 -3.67 -16.96
C GLY A 113 1.62 -5.12 -17.35
N GLY A 114 2.07 -5.99 -16.43
CA GLY A 114 2.37 -7.38 -16.75
C GLY A 114 3.28 -8.05 -15.75
N SER A 115 3.86 -9.19 -16.15
CA SER A 115 4.91 -9.88 -15.40
C SER A 115 6.26 -9.68 -16.09
N THR A 116 7.26 -9.24 -15.35
CA THR A 116 8.59 -8.95 -15.89
C THR A 116 9.70 -9.48 -14.98
N MET A 117 10.87 -9.74 -15.56
CA MET A 117 12.10 -10.05 -14.84
C MET A 117 12.89 -8.77 -14.62
N VAL A 118 13.22 -8.47 -13.38
CA VAL A 118 13.97 -7.27 -13.00
C VAL A 118 15.25 -7.64 -12.25
N PRO A 119 16.34 -6.87 -12.36
CA PRO A 119 17.52 -7.04 -11.51
C PRO A 119 17.15 -6.78 -10.06
N SER A 120 17.90 -7.35 -9.13
CA SER A 120 17.81 -7.02 -7.71
C SER A 120 19.18 -6.62 -7.18
N TYR A 121 19.19 -5.95 -6.04
CA TYR A 121 20.40 -5.55 -5.33
C TYR A 121 20.28 -5.90 -3.85
N ARG A 122 21.39 -6.31 -3.25
CA ARG A 122 21.47 -6.57 -1.81
C ARG A 122 21.67 -5.26 -1.07
N VAL A 123 20.67 -4.88 -0.29
CA VAL A 123 20.70 -3.71 0.58
C VAL A 123 20.94 -4.19 2.00
N ALA A 124 22.13 -3.98 2.53
CA ALA A 124 22.53 -4.51 3.84
C ALA A 124 21.76 -3.89 5.00
N ALA A 125 21.42 -2.60 4.89
CA ALA A 125 20.67 -1.88 5.91
C ALA A 125 19.88 -0.74 5.25
N LEU A 126 18.63 -0.63 5.64
CA LEU A 126 17.79 0.56 5.44
C LEU A 126 17.47 1.14 6.81
N GLN A 127 17.58 2.44 6.93
CA GLN A 127 17.17 3.14 8.15
C GLN A 127 16.22 4.26 7.78
N MET A 128 15.03 4.19 8.35
CA MET A 128 14.02 5.23 8.29
C MET A 128 13.80 5.74 9.70
N GLN A 129 14.34 6.92 10.01
CA GLN A 129 14.38 7.50 11.36
C GLN A 129 15.08 6.56 12.38
N GLN A 130 14.36 6.17 13.42
CA GLN A 130 14.84 5.22 14.43
C GLN A 130 14.58 3.75 14.06
N LEU A 131 13.86 3.51 12.95
CA LEU A 131 13.59 2.17 12.48
C LEU A 131 14.76 1.65 11.66
N HIS A 132 15.39 0.59 12.18
CA HIS A 132 16.37 -0.19 11.44
C HIS A 132 15.63 -1.31 10.73
N LEU A 133 15.69 -1.29 9.42
CA LEU A 133 15.07 -2.30 8.58
C LEU A 133 16.13 -3.34 8.24
N ALA A 134 15.74 -4.62 8.28
CA ALA A 134 16.64 -5.73 8.00
C ALA A 134 17.23 -5.65 6.58
N ALA A 135 18.30 -6.40 6.34
CA ALA A 135 18.85 -6.59 5.01
C ALA A 135 17.78 -7.14 4.06
N VAL A 136 17.72 -6.58 2.86
CA VAL A 136 16.72 -6.95 1.86
C VAL A 136 17.37 -7.14 0.49
N GLU A 137 16.88 -8.10 -0.28
CA GLU A 137 17.14 -8.20 -1.71
C GLU A 137 16.04 -7.41 -2.44
N ALA A 138 16.37 -6.17 -2.80
CA ALA A 138 15.46 -5.21 -3.38
C ALA A 138 15.45 -5.32 -4.91
N PRO A 139 14.31 -5.59 -5.55
CA PRO A 139 14.17 -5.41 -6.98
C PRO A 139 14.43 -3.96 -7.37
N ALA A 140 14.96 -3.75 -8.57
CA ALA A 140 15.35 -2.43 -9.03
C ALA A 140 14.62 -2.02 -10.31
N PHE A 141 14.09 -0.81 -10.29
CA PHE A 141 13.50 -0.14 -11.44
C PHE A 141 14.19 1.19 -11.70
N PHE A 142 13.96 1.77 -12.86
CA PHE A 142 14.47 3.11 -13.13
C PHE A 142 13.81 4.15 -12.23
N GLY A 143 14.63 4.99 -11.59
CA GLY A 143 14.18 6.04 -10.67
C GLY A 143 13.18 7.02 -11.32
N ARG A 144 13.34 7.30 -12.62
CA ARG A 144 12.39 8.13 -13.40
C ARG A 144 10.97 7.53 -13.47
N HIS A 145 10.84 6.20 -13.39
CA HIS A 145 9.53 5.53 -13.38
C HIS A 145 8.96 5.46 -11.96
N ILE A 146 9.83 5.29 -10.97
CA ILE A 146 9.44 5.34 -9.55
C ILE A 146 9.05 6.77 -9.15
N GLY A 147 9.74 7.79 -9.63
CA GLY A 147 9.63 9.17 -9.17
C GLY A 147 10.36 9.41 -7.84
N ALA A 148 11.13 8.44 -7.34
CA ALA A 148 11.86 8.51 -6.08
C ALA A 148 13.11 7.63 -6.12
N ALA A 149 13.90 7.65 -5.04
CA ALA A 149 15.07 6.80 -4.88
C ALA A 149 14.73 5.33 -4.59
N GLY A 150 13.46 5.03 -4.26
CA GLY A 150 12.95 3.69 -4.02
C GLY A 150 11.53 3.71 -3.47
N LEU A 151 11.05 2.53 -3.07
CA LEU A 151 9.76 2.29 -2.42
C LEU A 151 10.01 1.48 -1.15
N ILE A 152 9.33 1.82 -0.06
CA ILE A 152 9.21 0.97 1.13
C ILE A 152 7.95 0.13 0.96
N GLY A 153 8.12 -1.17 0.83
CA GLY A 153 7.04 -2.13 0.66
C GLY A 153 6.56 -2.75 1.97
N VAL A 154 5.58 -3.65 1.85
CA VAL A 154 4.96 -4.32 3.00
C VAL A 154 5.95 -5.22 3.75
N ASP A 155 6.95 -5.78 3.07
CA ASP A 155 8.06 -6.54 3.70
C ASP A 155 8.74 -5.78 4.86
N MET A 156 8.70 -4.45 4.81
CA MET A 156 9.22 -3.58 5.86
C MET A 156 8.14 -3.04 6.81
N LEU A 157 6.86 -3.19 6.46
CA LEU A 157 5.73 -2.61 7.19
C LEU A 157 4.84 -3.66 7.88
N GLU A 158 4.90 -4.94 7.50
CA GLU A 158 3.92 -5.96 7.90
C GLU A 158 3.84 -6.26 9.41
N GLU A 159 4.90 -5.97 10.17
CA GLU A 159 4.90 -6.09 11.63
C GLU A 159 4.63 -4.75 12.33
N ARG A 160 4.20 -3.74 11.59
CA ARG A 160 4.08 -2.37 12.05
C ARG A 160 2.70 -1.80 11.84
N ARG A 161 2.50 -0.68 12.47
CA ARG A 161 1.35 0.20 12.26
C ARG A 161 1.83 1.46 11.56
N VAL A 162 1.15 1.86 10.51
CA VAL A 162 1.38 3.11 9.79
C VAL A 162 0.21 4.04 10.08
N LEU A 163 0.47 5.20 10.67
CA LEU A 163 -0.49 6.28 10.83
C LEU A 163 -0.13 7.42 9.89
N ILE A 164 -1.02 7.72 8.97
CA ILE A 164 -0.91 8.80 8.01
C ILE A 164 -1.82 9.93 8.47
N ASN A 165 -1.28 11.14 8.59
CA ASN A 165 -2.05 12.34 8.91
C ASN A 165 -1.95 13.31 7.73
N PHE A 166 -2.99 13.37 6.92
CA PHE A 166 -3.03 14.22 5.73
C PHE A 166 -3.13 15.71 6.06
N ARG A 167 -3.75 16.07 7.21
CA ARG A 167 -3.83 17.48 7.66
C ARG A 167 -2.48 18.04 8.08
N LYS A 168 -1.61 17.19 8.65
CA LYS A 168 -0.28 17.58 9.16
C LYS A 168 0.84 17.19 8.22
N GLU A 169 0.50 16.58 7.09
CA GLU A 169 1.48 16.01 6.15
C GLU A 169 2.56 15.22 6.90
N SER A 170 2.12 14.29 7.74
CA SER A 170 3.02 13.51 8.60
C SER A 170 2.64 12.05 8.64
N MET A 171 3.65 11.20 8.79
CA MET A 171 3.51 9.76 8.93
C MET A 171 4.26 9.27 10.16
N GLN A 172 3.67 8.28 10.84
CA GLN A 172 4.30 7.56 11.93
C GLN A 172 4.30 6.07 11.57
N VAL A 173 5.46 5.45 11.68
CA VAL A 173 5.59 3.98 11.58
C VAL A 173 6.00 3.48 12.95
N LEU A 174 5.19 2.62 13.54
CA LEU A 174 5.33 2.18 14.92
C LEU A 174 5.32 0.66 14.99
N GLU A 175 6.16 0.11 15.84
CA GLU A 175 5.97 -1.28 16.27
C GLU A 175 4.65 -1.38 17.02
N THR A 176 3.91 -2.45 16.76
CA THR A 176 2.63 -2.67 17.41
C THR A 176 2.50 -4.14 17.83
N ARG A 177 1.67 -4.38 18.86
CA ARG A 177 1.34 -5.73 19.31
C ARG A 177 -0.02 -6.13 18.79
N ARG A 178 -0.27 -7.42 18.70
CA ARG A 178 -1.62 -7.94 18.48
C ARG A 178 -2.56 -7.42 19.58
N SER A 179 -3.79 -7.10 19.22
CA SER A 179 -4.83 -6.54 20.10
C SER A 179 -4.51 -5.13 20.66
N ALA A 180 -3.48 -4.45 20.15
CA ALA A 180 -3.25 -3.06 20.52
C ALA A 180 -4.42 -2.16 20.03
N PRO A 181 -4.85 -1.18 20.84
CA PRO A 181 -5.90 -0.24 20.45
C PRO A 181 -5.44 0.65 19.28
N SER A 182 -6.37 1.23 18.54
CA SER A 182 -6.09 2.25 17.54
C SER A 182 -5.47 3.50 18.17
N LEU A 183 -4.60 4.17 17.41
CA LEU A 183 -4.10 5.51 17.74
C LEU A 183 -5.13 6.59 17.42
N ILE A 184 -6.03 6.33 16.48
CA ILE A 184 -7.18 7.17 16.18
C ILE A 184 -8.28 6.79 17.18
N LYS A 185 -8.55 7.69 18.13
CA LYS A 185 -9.53 7.51 19.21
C LYS A 185 -10.79 8.35 19.01
N ASP A 186 -11.01 8.81 17.80
CA ASP A 186 -12.21 9.58 17.48
C ASP A 186 -13.42 8.64 17.45
N ASP A 187 -14.52 9.05 18.08
CA ASP A 187 -15.76 8.25 18.13
C ASP A 187 -16.40 8.11 16.75
N ASP A 188 -16.06 9.02 15.84
CA ASP A 188 -16.49 8.99 14.44
C ASP A 188 -15.55 8.23 13.50
N ALA A 189 -14.42 7.72 14.01
CA ALA A 189 -13.50 6.92 13.21
C ALA A 189 -14.14 5.60 12.74
N ILE A 190 -13.84 5.24 11.50
CA ILE A 190 -14.38 4.02 10.87
C ILE A 190 -13.31 2.95 10.88
N VAL A 191 -13.57 1.91 11.67
CA VAL A 191 -12.68 0.75 11.83
C VAL A 191 -13.10 -0.35 10.87
N VAL A 192 -12.24 -0.70 9.93
CA VAL A 192 -12.49 -1.76 8.95
C VAL A 192 -11.56 -2.93 9.20
N THR A 193 -12.13 -4.12 9.42
CA THR A 193 -11.35 -5.35 9.48
C THR A 193 -10.92 -5.77 8.08
N ALA A 194 -9.65 -6.16 7.96
CA ALA A 194 -9.06 -6.59 6.72
C ALA A 194 -8.64 -8.07 6.79
N ARG A 195 -8.48 -8.71 5.64
CA ARG A 195 -7.74 -9.97 5.51
C ARG A 195 -6.37 -9.69 4.95
N ASN A 196 -5.37 -10.44 5.39
CA ASN A 196 -4.04 -10.37 4.80
C ASN A 196 -3.98 -11.26 3.55
N SER A 197 -3.43 -10.73 2.47
CA SER A 197 -3.14 -11.49 1.24
C SER A 197 -1.79 -11.03 0.70
N ALA A 198 -0.79 -11.88 0.75
CA ALA A 198 0.59 -11.56 0.37
C ALA A 198 1.09 -10.25 1.03
N GLY A 199 0.92 -10.14 2.36
CA GLY A 199 1.31 -8.97 3.14
C GLY A 199 0.32 -7.79 3.09
N ARG A 200 -0.57 -7.72 2.10
CA ARG A 200 -1.50 -6.60 1.90
C ARG A 200 -2.80 -6.77 2.66
N LEU A 201 -3.35 -5.65 3.09
CA LEU A 201 -4.65 -5.62 3.75
C LEU A 201 -5.78 -5.40 2.73
N ILE A 202 -6.65 -6.40 2.62
CA ILE A 202 -7.84 -6.35 1.79
C ILE A 202 -9.07 -6.16 2.67
N LEU A 203 -9.75 -5.03 2.48
CA LEU A 203 -11.00 -4.72 3.15
C LEU A 203 -12.12 -5.51 2.48
N SER A 204 -12.82 -6.34 3.24
CA SER A 204 -13.83 -7.24 2.72
C SER A 204 -15.27 -6.76 2.94
N ASP A 205 -15.47 -5.68 3.70
CA ASP A 205 -16.78 -5.10 3.95
C ASP A 205 -17.02 -3.81 3.17
N ALA A 206 -16.77 -3.91 1.87
CA ALA A 206 -17.11 -2.87 0.91
C ALA A 206 -18.21 -3.37 -0.05
N ARG A 207 -19.13 -2.47 -0.41
CA ARG A 207 -20.30 -2.80 -1.26
C ARG A 207 -20.55 -1.72 -2.30
N LEU A 208 -20.87 -2.17 -3.50
CA LEU A 208 -21.39 -1.34 -4.58
C LEU A 208 -22.72 -1.91 -5.05
N ASN A 209 -23.80 -1.12 -4.95
CA ASN A 209 -25.18 -1.58 -5.25
C ASN A 209 -25.55 -2.90 -4.54
N GLY A 210 -25.16 -3.04 -3.27
CA GLY A 210 -25.39 -4.25 -2.46
C GLY A 210 -24.45 -5.42 -2.76
N LYS A 211 -23.69 -5.40 -3.84
CA LYS A 211 -22.70 -6.44 -4.18
C LYS A 211 -21.38 -6.17 -3.45
N ARG A 212 -20.81 -7.21 -2.86
CA ARG A 212 -19.50 -7.14 -2.18
C ARG A 212 -18.39 -6.86 -3.19
N ILE A 213 -17.45 -6.02 -2.79
CA ILE A 213 -16.21 -5.76 -3.52
C ILE A 213 -15.01 -5.89 -2.57
N ASP A 214 -13.89 -6.31 -3.10
CA ASP A 214 -12.61 -6.32 -2.38
C ASP A 214 -11.91 -4.96 -2.57
N VAL A 215 -11.48 -4.32 -1.47
CA VAL A 215 -10.76 -3.03 -1.52
C VAL A 215 -9.38 -3.21 -0.91
N ILE A 216 -8.34 -2.87 -1.67
CA ILE A 216 -6.95 -2.91 -1.25
C ILE A 216 -6.51 -1.47 -1.03
N VAL A 217 -5.93 -1.16 0.13
CA VAL A 217 -5.34 0.15 0.41
C VAL A 217 -3.96 0.21 -0.21
N ASP A 218 -3.74 1.17 -1.10
CA ASP A 218 -2.51 1.29 -1.90
C ASP A 218 -1.99 2.73 -1.89
N THR A 219 -1.05 3.02 -0.99
CA THR A 219 -0.43 4.34 -0.87
C THR A 219 0.61 4.64 -1.95
N GLY A 220 1.04 3.62 -2.70
CA GLY A 220 1.90 3.76 -3.87
C GLY A 220 1.15 4.20 -5.13
N ALA A 221 -0.15 4.00 -5.19
CA ALA A 221 -0.98 4.40 -6.32
C ALA A 221 -1.43 5.86 -6.19
N GLN A 222 -1.16 6.67 -7.20
CA GLN A 222 -1.67 8.05 -7.26
C GLN A 222 -3.18 8.08 -7.40
N THR A 223 -3.75 7.19 -8.22
CA THR A 223 -5.17 7.13 -8.54
C THR A 223 -5.74 5.76 -8.21
N SER A 224 -6.99 5.75 -7.80
CA SER A 224 -7.73 4.52 -7.52
C SER A 224 -7.99 3.75 -8.80
N VAL A 225 -7.81 2.41 -8.74
CA VAL A 225 -7.94 1.53 -9.92
C VAL A 225 -8.84 0.35 -9.63
N GLY A 226 -9.81 0.13 -10.51
CA GLY A 226 -10.68 -1.02 -10.49
C GLY A 226 -10.33 -2.05 -11.56
N ASN A 227 -10.60 -3.32 -11.27
CA ASN A 227 -10.50 -4.38 -12.26
C ASN A 227 -11.70 -4.40 -13.22
N MET A 228 -11.63 -5.25 -14.25
CA MET A 228 -12.69 -5.34 -15.26
C MET A 228 -14.00 -5.92 -14.70
N ALA A 229 -13.96 -6.71 -13.62
CA ALA A 229 -15.16 -7.19 -12.94
C ALA A 229 -15.90 -6.02 -12.25
N LEU A 230 -15.15 -5.13 -11.59
CA LEU A 230 -15.72 -3.91 -11.02
C LEU A 230 -16.23 -2.95 -12.11
N LYS A 231 -15.50 -2.80 -13.23
CA LYS A 231 -15.95 -1.99 -14.37
C LYS A 231 -17.33 -2.43 -14.86
N ARG A 232 -17.54 -3.74 -15.04
CA ARG A 232 -18.86 -4.28 -15.46
C ARG A 232 -19.97 -3.93 -14.48
N LEU A 233 -19.66 -3.94 -13.16
CA LEU A 233 -20.63 -3.57 -12.13
C LEU A 233 -20.95 -2.07 -12.14
N VAL A 234 -19.92 -1.22 -12.34
CA VAL A 234 -20.06 0.25 -12.41
C VAL A 234 -20.78 0.68 -13.70
N ALA A 235 -20.58 -0.01 -14.81
CA ALA A 235 -21.21 0.31 -16.09
C ALA A 235 -22.76 0.23 -16.07
N SER A 236 -23.36 -0.37 -15.03
CA SER A 236 -24.81 -0.36 -14.88
C SER A 236 -25.32 1.07 -14.62
N LYS A 237 -26.43 1.46 -15.25
CA LYS A 237 -27.03 2.81 -15.15
C LYS A 237 -27.34 3.26 -13.71
N ARG A 238 -27.44 2.32 -12.76
CA ARG A 238 -27.66 2.62 -11.34
C ARG A 238 -26.40 3.01 -10.58
N ALA A 239 -25.23 2.53 -11.04
CA ALA A 239 -23.96 2.72 -10.36
C ALA A 239 -23.19 3.94 -10.83
N ASN A 240 -23.46 4.41 -12.04
CA ASN A 240 -22.67 5.45 -12.67
C ASN A 240 -23.55 6.50 -13.37
N ARG A 241 -23.23 7.77 -13.15
CA ARG A 241 -23.79 8.93 -13.87
C ARG A 241 -22.80 9.58 -14.82
N PHE A 242 -21.53 9.23 -14.70
CA PHE A 242 -20.45 9.88 -15.42
C PHE A 242 -20.03 9.05 -16.64
N PRO A 243 -19.66 9.70 -17.75
CA PRO A 243 -19.16 8.99 -18.91
C PRO A 243 -17.82 8.31 -18.60
N PHE A 244 -17.55 7.22 -19.31
CA PHE A 244 -16.21 6.64 -19.34
C PHE A 244 -15.36 7.39 -20.36
N THR A 245 -14.21 7.90 -19.91
CA THR A 245 -13.22 8.58 -20.76
C THR A 245 -11.95 7.75 -20.87
N ALA A 246 -11.30 7.76 -22.02
CA ALA A 246 -10.03 7.08 -22.21
C ALA A 246 -8.93 7.77 -21.38
N THR A 247 -8.06 6.99 -20.79
CA THR A 247 -6.89 7.46 -20.03
C THR A 247 -5.74 6.47 -20.17
N ILE A 248 -4.57 6.85 -19.69
CA ILE A 248 -3.38 5.99 -19.63
C ILE A 248 -2.89 5.96 -18.19
N LEU A 249 -2.51 4.77 -17.71
CA LEU A 249 -1.81 4.56 -16.44
C LEU A 249 -0.36 4.20 -16.76
N ASP A 250 0.57 4.89 -16.12
CA ASP A 250 1.99 4.60 -16.26
C ASP A 250 2.42 3.60 -15.16
N ALA A 251 2.89 2.43 -15.57
CA ALA A 251 3.39 1.41 -14.65
C ALA A 251 4.82 1.73 -14.17
N VAL A 252 5.22 1.17 -13.02
CA VAL A 252 6.59 1.29 -12.47
C VAL A 252 7.67 0.75 -13.42
N THR A 253 7.29 -0.12 -14.34
CA THR A 253 8.14 -0.64 -15.41
C THR A 253 8.35 0.36 -16.56
N GLY A 254 7.59 1.47 -16.57
CA GLY A 254 7.57 2.45 -17.64
C GLY A 254 6.59 2.13 -18.77
N GLU A 255 5.81 1.06 -18.64
CA GLU A 255 4.78 0.70 -19.60
C GLU A 255 3.55 1.60 -19.46
N ALA A 256 3.00 2.03 -20.59
CA ALA A 256 1.74 2.76 -20.67
C ALA A 256 0.58 1.75 -20.76
N VAL A 257 -0.28 1.70 -19.76
CA VAL A 257 -1.41 0.79 -19.68
C VAL A 257 -2.71 1.51 -20.07
N PRO A 258 -3.35 1.12 -21.18
CA PRO A 258 -4.64 1.70 -21.56
C PRO A 258 -5.70 1.48 -20.48
N ALA A 259 -6.41 2.53 -20.15
CA ALA A 259 -7.43 2.51 -19.11
C ALA A 259 -8.65 3.35 -19.49
N THR A 260 -9.72 3.23 -18.72
CA THR A 260 -10.87 4.11 -18.81
C THR A 260 -11.17 4.70 -17.44
N ARG A 261 -11.46 5.99 -17.37
CA ARG A 261 -11.75 6.73 -16.15
C ARG A 261 -13.21 7.13 -16.06
N THR A 262 -13.75 7.12 -14.86
CA THR A 262 -15.07 7.64 -14.50
C THR A 262 -15.10 7.99 -13.01
N ALA A 263 -16.27 8.23 -12.42
CA ALA A 263 -16.43 8.25 -10.96
C ALA A 263 -17.57 7.31 -10.55
N ILE A 264 -17.39 6.61 -9.44
CA ILE A 264 -18.42 5.78 -8.82
C ILE A 264 -19.34 6.69 -8.03
N LYS A 265 -20.63 6.71 -8.35
CA LYS A 265 -21.61 7.56 -7.69
C LYS A 265 -21.67 7.36 -6.17
N ARG A 266 -21.64 6.11 -5.72
CA ARG A 266 -21.69 5.72 -4.29
C ARG A 266 -21.11 4.34 -4.09
N ILE A 267 -20.19 4.24 -3.15
CA ILE A 267 -19.63 2.99 -2.63
C ILE A 267 -19.77 3.02 -1.10
N VAL A 268 -20.06 1.89 -0.49
CA VAL A 268 -20.16 1.76 0.96
C VAL A 268 -18.96 0.95 1.46
N ILE A 269 -18.20 1.49 2.41
CA ILE A 269 -17.09 0.81 3.06
C ILE A 269 -17.38 0.77 4.56
N ASN A 270 -17.63 -0.41 5.11
CA ASN A 270 -17.99 -0.61 6.51
C ASN A 270 -19.07 0.39 7.04
N GLY A 271 -20.13 0.55 6.27
CA GLY A 271 -21.23 1.47 6.60
C GLY A 271 -21.02 2.93 6.23
N MET A 272 -19.79 3.31 5.82
CA MET A 272 -19.49 4.65 5.33
C MET A 272 -19.82 4.79 3.84
N ASP A 273 -20.58 5.81 3.50
CA ASP A 273 -20.86 6.20 2.12
C ASP A 273 -19.73 7.08 1.56
N VAL A 274 -19.05 6.61 0.55
CA VAL A 274 -18.12 7.41 -0.26
C VAL A 274 -18.79 7.71 -1.59
N ASN A 275 -19.01 8.99 -1.88
CA ASN A 275 -19.69 9.42 -3.09
C ASN A 275 -18.70 10.01 -4.11
N ASP A 276 -19.06 9.86 -5.39
CA ASP A 276 -18.35 10.42 -6.54
C ASP A 276 -16.84 10.07 -6.56
N LEU A 277 -16.53 8.82 -6.15
CA LEU A 277 -15.17 8.31 -6.08
C LEU A 277 -14.55 8.23 -7.48
N PRO A 278 -13.49 9.01 -7.78
CA PRO A 278 -12.77 8.89 -9.04
C PRO A 278 -12.13 7.51 -9.17
N ILE A 279 -12.21 6.91 -10.34
CA ILE A 279 -11.65 5.58 -10.57
C ILE A 279 -11.24 5.39 -12.01
N SER A 280 -10.10 4.73 -12.20
CA SER A 280 -9.66 4.22 -13.48
C SER A 280 -9.83 2.71 -13.55
N PHE A 281 -10.15 2.16 -14.70
CA PHE A 281 -10.29 0.72 -14.92
C PHE A 281 -9.27 0.24 -15.93
N ALA A 282 -8.52 -0.78 -15.55
CA ALA A 282 -7.55 -1.43 -16.42
C ALA A 282 -7.64 -2.96 -16.28
N ASP A 283 -7.32 -3.67 -17.36
CA ASP A 283 -7.05 -5.11 -17.29
C ASP A 283 -5.63 -5.30 -16.76
N SER A 284 -5.53 -5.51 -15.45
CA SER A 284 -4.26 -5.52 -14.75
C SER A 284 -3.83 -6.92 -14.34
N HIS A 285 -2.58 -7.26 -14.65
CA HIS A 285 -1.96 -8.50 -14.20
C HIS A 285 -1.87 -8.57 -12.66
N ALA A 286 -1.78 -7.45 -11.99
CA ALA A 286 -1.75 -7.35 -10.54
C ALA A 286 -3.00 -7.94 -9.87
N PHE A 287 -4.20 -7.67 -10.39
CA PHE A 287 -5.43 -8.28 -9.87
C PHE A 287 -5.47 -9.79 -10.11
N ARG A 288 -4.94 -10.26 -11.27
CA ARG A 288 -4.82 -11.71 -11.56
C ARG A 288 -3.90 -12.40 -10.57
N ALA A 289 -2.76 -11.82 -10.30
CA ALA A 289 -1.77 -12.36 -9.36
C ALA A 289 -2.30 -12.45 -7.91
N LEU A 290 -3.24 -11.57 -7.52
CA LEU A 290 -3.96 -11.65 -6.24
C LEU A 290 -5.16 -12.59 -6.22
N GLY A 291 -5.49 -13.23 -7.34
CA GLY A 291 -6.71 -14.04 -7.46
C GLY A 291 -8.00 -13.23 -7.39
N LEU A 292 -7.94 -11.95 -7.79
CA LEU A 292 -9.06 -11.00 -7.75
C LEU A 292 -9.62 -10.68 -9.14
N ASN A 293 -9.21 -11.40 -10.18
CA ASN A 293 -9.60 -11.10 -11.55
C ASN A 293 -11.12 -11.19 -11.80
N ASP A 294 -11.76 -12.20 -11.21
CA ASP A 294 -13.17 -12.52 -11.47
C ASP A 294 -14.13 -11.91 -10.46
N ARG A 295 -13.62 -11.33 -9.40
CA ARG A 295 -14.40 -10.63 -8.37
C ARG A 295 -14.19 -9.13 -8.47
N PRO A 296 -15.23 -8.31 -8.26
CA PRO A 296 -15.08 -6.86 -8.26
C PRO A 296 -14.04 -6.44 -7.21
N ALA A 297 -12.98 -5.76 -7.66
CA ALA A 297 -11.89 -5.33 -6.78
C ALA A 297 -11.41 -3.92 -7.16
N LEU A 298 -10.99 -3.17 -6.13
CA LEU A 298 -10.54 -1.80 -6.16
C LEU A 298 -9.20 -1.67 -5.42
N LEU A 299 -8.20 -1.08 -6.05
CA LEU A 299 -7.05 -0.46 -5.40
C LEU A 299 -7.45 0.96 -5.02
N LEU A 300 -7.50 1.25 -3.73
CA LEU A 300 -7.84 2.58 -3.19
C LEU A 300 -6.55 3.39 -3.09
N GLY A 301 -6.35 4.29 -4.03
CA GLY A 301 -5.14 5.11 -4.17
C GLY A 301 -5.17 6.40 -3.35
N MET A 302 -4.10 7.18 -3.48
CA MET A 302 -3.90 8.42 -2.73
C MET A 302 -4.95 9.49 -3.03
N ASP A 303 -5.50 9.53 -4.26
CA ASP A 303 -6.62 10.41 -4.62
C ASP A 303 -7.85 10.22 -3.72
N SER A 304 -8.06 8.98 -3.24
CA SER A 304 -9.17 8.63 -2.35
C SER A 304 -8.76 8.64 -0.87
N LEU A 305 -7.53 8.21 -0.56
CA LEU A 305 -7.04 8.20 0.83
C LEU A 305 -6.87 9.61 1.39
N SER A 306 -6.48 10.59 0.57
CA SER A 306 -6.33 12.00 0.99
C SER A 306 -7.66 12.71 1.27
N LEU A 307 -8.79 12.06 1.07
CA LEU A 307 -10.10 12.56 1.49
C LEU A 307 -10.33 12.45 2.99
N PHE A 308 -9.52 11.66 3.70
CA PHE A 308 -9.57 11.48 5.14
C PHE A 308 -8.55 12.39 5.83
N ASP A 309 -8.83 12.77 7.06
CA ASP A 309 -7.88 13.51 7.88
C ASP A 309 -6.70 12.64 8.31
N ARG A 310 -7.00 11.41 8.73
CA ARG A 310 -6.01 10.41 9.12
C ARG A 310 -6.42 9.02 8.62
N VAL A 311 -5.41 8.23 8.29
CA VAL A 311 -5.59 6.79 7.98
C VAL A 311 -4.59 6.00 8.79
N GLU A 312 -5.06 5.03 9.59
CA GLU A 312 -4.22 4.08 10.30
C GLU A 312 -4.30 2.73 9.61
N ILE A 313 -3.15 2.17 9.25
CA ILE A 313 -3.02 0.83 8.67
C ILE A 313 -2.25 -0.02 9.66
N ASP A 314 -2.94 -0.96 10.32
CA ASP A 314 -2.40 -1.82 11.37
C ASP A 314 -2.30 -3.24 10.84
N PHE A 315 -1.11 -3.59 10.35
CA PHE A 315 -0.86 -4.88 9.70
C PHE A 315 -1.03 -6.07 10.66
N PRO A 316 -0.41 -6.10 11.87
CA PRO A 316 -0.56 -7.21 12.81
C PRO A 316 -2.01 -7.43 13.27
N ASN A 317 -2.79 -6.36 13.38
CA ASN A 317 -4.19 -6.43 13.79
C ASN A 317 -5.16 -6.54 12.60
N LYS A 318 -4.65 -6.55 11.37
CA LYS A 318 -5.44 -6.65 10.13
C LYS A 318 -6.59 -5.64 10.11
N ARG A 319 -6.25 -4.39 10.36
CA ARG A 319 -7.23 -3.32 10.56
C ARG A 319 -6.80 -2.07 9.82
N VAL A 320 -7.76 -1.39 9.22
CA VAL A 320 -7.60 -0.03 8.71
C VAL A 320 -8.62 0.86 9.40
N VAL A 321 -8.17 2.00 9.89
CA VAL A 321 -9.02 3.00 10.54
C VAL A 321 -8.97 4.28 9.74
N PHE A 322 -10.15 4.77 9.36
CA PHE A 322 -10.32 6.03 8.65
C PHE A 322 -10.91 7.07 9.58
N ASP A 323 -10.24 8.21 9.67
CA ASP A 323 -10.69 9.38 10.41
C ASP A 323 -11.30 10.38 9.44
N LEU A 324 -12.54 10.76 9.71
CA LEU A 324 -13.29 11.64 8.83
C LEU A 324 -12.89 13.11 9.04
N PRO A 325 -12.91 13.95 8.00
CA PRO A 325 -12.73 15.38 8.16
C PRO A 325 -13.79 16.03 9.07
N ASP A 326 -13.40 17.09 9.80
CA ASP A 326 -14.33 17.90 10.57
C ASP A 326 -15.49 18.37 9.68
N GLY A 327 -16.73 18.11 10.11
CA GLY A 327 -17.93 18.44 9.34
C GLY A 327 -18.53 17.30 8.51
N ALA A 328 -17.78 16.20 8.32
CA ALA A 328 -18.33 14.95 7.77
C ALA A 328 -19.02 14.12 8.87
N ARG A 329 -19.93 14.76 9.67
CA ARG A 329 -20.56 14.12 10.84
C ARG A 329 -21.52 13.00 10.45
N ARG A 330 -21.59 12.01 11.32
CA ARG A 330 -22.58 10.93 11.31
C ARG A 330 -23.99 11.49 11.47
N GLU A 331 -24.65 11.80 10.41
CA GLU A 331 -26.10 11.60 10.39
C GLU A 331 -26.33 10.10 10.15
N SER A 332 -27.24 9.47 10.84
CA SER A 332 -27.60 8.07 10.66
C SER A 332 -27.99 7.83 9.20
N GLY A 333 -27.06 7.33 8.37
CA GLY A 333 -27.18 7.23 6.92
C GLY A 333 -26.21 8.12 6.13
N GLN A 334 -24.94 8.18 6.52
CA GLN A 334 -23.97 9.21 6.14
C GLN A 334 -23.47 9.17 4.71
N ARG A 335 -23.36 10.36 4.14
CA ARG A 335 -22.84 10.62 2.79
C ARG A 335 -21.56 11.44 2.88
N PHE A 336 -20.45 10.84 2.46
CA PHE A 336 -19.19 11.54 2.24
C PHE A 336 -19.02 11.80 0.74
N ALA A 337 -18.78 13.05 0.36
CA ALA A 337 -18.58 13.43 -1.04
C ALA A 337 -17.11 13.79 -1.29
N ALA A 338 -16.54 13.22 -2.32
CA ALA A 338 -15.18 13.52 -2.80
C ALA A 338 -15.06 14.88 -3.50
N ASN A 339 -15.80 15.90 -3.03
CA ASN A 339 -15.85 17.25 -3.64
C ASN A 339 -14.78 18.18 -3.05
N GLY A 340 -13.52 17.86 -3.21
CA GLY A 340 -12.44 18.67 -2.65
C GLY A 340 -11.31 19.04 -3.59
N ALA A 341 -11.48 18.99 -4.90
CA ALA A 341 -10.38 19.41 -5.78
C ALA A 341 -10.85 19.86 -7.16
N ALA A 342 -11.46 21.04 -7.23
CA ALA A 342 -11.46 21.84 -8.47
C ALA A 342 -12.13 23.20 -8.25
N THR A 343 -11.52 24.11 -7.49
CA THR A 343 -11.66 25.55 -7.70
C THR A 343 -10.40 26.23 -7.18
N GLY A 344 -9.46 26.46 -8.06
CA GLY A 344 -8.34 27.34 -7.90
C GLY A 344 -7.95 27.78 -9.30
N GLY A 345 -8.31 29.03 -9.59
CA GLY A 345 -8.24 29.69 -10.85
C GLY A 345 -6.84 29.84 -11.47
#